data_08a14c1c0f06d43881d3f86b5a4ce493
#
_entry.id   08a14c1c0f06d43881d3f86b5a4ce493
#
_cell.length_a   1.000
_cell.length_b   1.000
_cell.length_c   1.000
_cell.angle_alpha   90.00
_cell.angle_beta   90.00
_cell.angle_gamma   90.00
#
_symmetry.space_group_name_H-M   'P 1'
#
loop_
_entity.id
_entity.type
_entity.pdbx_description
1 polymer ?
#
loop_
_entity_poly.entity_id
_entity_poly.type
_entity_poly.pdbx_seq_one_letter_code
_entity_poly.pdbx_strand_id
1 'polypeptide(L)'
;MSSIDEIRSKFVVDKISEKNEREENKNITNIEISKLVAFRKGQPFSMYDENKKEDMKESMKENGILVPIIVRKIENDKYEIISGHNRTECAKELGFSTIPSQIVDCDDEKATLIMLDTNLNNREKILPVEKGYAYKQRNNIIKNRQKSSNINEFNDNSTEWNEEGKSQIYNYIRLTELIKTLQEKVNKEQIPIKAGVEISYLNIEEQEIVNQVIEDEQIKITVAQAQKIRLKKNNISYEIMLKIIKNEKIKVEKFTGKIEKRAMKIYKDRFKNDKEFSDLVIKLLDEYFSSEAIS
;
A
#
# COMPACT_ATOMS: atom_id res chain seq x y z
N MET A 1 25.45 -42.55 -3.51
CA MET A 1 25.77 -41.39 -4.32
C MET A 1 26.64 -40.48 -3.49
N SER A 2 27.78 -40.13 -3.97
CA SER A 2 28.96 -39.92 -3.16
C SER A 2 29.18 -38.44 -2.80
N SER A 3 29.88 -38.24 -1.68
CA SER A 3 30.35 -36.97 -1.13
C SER A 3 31.06 -36.01 -2.11
N ILE A 4 31.38 -36.49 -3.30
CA ILE A 4 32.07 -35.71 -4.36
C ILE A 4 31.11 -34.75 -5.09
N ASP A 5 29.84 -35.11 -5.25
CA ASP A 5 28.85 -34.25 -5.91
C ASP A 5 28.38 -33.13 -4.97
N GLU A 6 28.30 -33.37 -3.67
CA GLU A 6 28.06 -32.33 -2.66
C GLU A 6 29.23 -31.34 -2.55
N ILE A 7 30.46 -31.83 -2.62
CA ILE A 7 31.65 -30.97 -2.63
C ILE A 7 31.72 -30.14 -3.92
N ARG A 8 31.38 -30.72 -5.08
CA ARG A 8 31.32 -29.98 -6.35
C ARG A 8 30.23 -28.89 -6.36
N SER A 9 29.05 -29.21 -5.83
CA SER A 9 27.97 -28.21 -5.75
C SER A 9 28.34 -27.03 -4.82
N LYS A 10 28.95 -27.29 -3.68
CA LYS A 10 29.48 -26.25 -2.78
C LYS A 10 30.54 -25.38 -3.47
N PHE A 11 31.51 -26.01 -4.14
CA PHE A 11 32.58 -25.28 -4.84
C PHE A 11 32.06 -24.40 -6.01
N VAL A 12 31.00 -24.83 -6.66
CA VAL A 12 30.35 -24.04 -7.73
C VAL A 12 29.57 -22.84 -7.15
N VAL A 13 28.87 -23.06 -6.03
CA VAL A 13 28.14 -21.99 -5.32
C VAL A 13 29.11 -20.95 -4.75
N ASP A 14 30.21 -21.40 -4.11
CA ASP A 14 31.24 -20.50 -3.55
C ASP A 14 31.93 -19.68 -4.67
N LYS A 15 32.25 -20.31 -5.82
CA LYS A 15 32.83 -19.57 -6.96
C LYS A 15 31.86 -18.59 -7.63
N ILE A 16 30.57 -18.88 -7.63
CA ILE A 16 29.55 -17.95 -8.18
C ILE A 16 29.35 -16.79 -7.19
N SER A 17 29.31 -17.05 -5.88
CA SER A 17 29.23 -16.00 -4.85
C SER A 17 30.48 -15.10 -4.86
N GLU A 18 31.69 -15.68 -4.89
CA GLU A 18 32.93 -14.92 -5.01
C GLU A 18 33.04 -14.11 -6.33
N LYS A 19 32.51 -14.62 -7.42
CA LYS A 19 32.50 -13.88 -8.70
C LYS A 19 31.51 -12.73 -8.66
N ASN A 20 30.34 -12.96 -8.09
CA ASN A 20 29.32 -11.91 -7.90
C ASN A 20 29.81 -10.83 -6.92
N GLU A 21 30.43 -11.21 -5.80
CA GLU A 21 31.03 -10.26 -4.84
C GLU A 21 32.19 -9.45 -5.47
N ARG A 22 33.00 -10.05 -6.36
CA ARG A 22 34.08 -9.36 -7.06
C ARG A 22 33.56 -8.43 -8.18
N GLU A 23 32.45 -8.75 -8.82
CA GLU A 23 31.80 -7.89 -9.81
C GLU A 23 31.03 -6.75 -9.13
N GLU A 24 30.38 -7.00 -8.00
CA GLU A 24 29.70 -5.97 -7.20
C GLU A 24 30.68 -4.94 -6.59
N ASN A 25 31.83 -5.39 -6.13
CA ASN A 25 32.86 -4.48 -5.58
C ASN A 25 33.60 -3.64 -6.63
N LYS A 26 33.52 -3.97 -7.92
CA LYS A 26 34.22 -3.22 -8.98
C LYS A 26 33.61 -1.85 -9.29
N ASN A 27 32.42 -1.54 -8.81
CA ASN A 27 31.71 -0.31 -9.16
C ASN A 27 31.47 0.65 -7.96
N ILE A 28 32.19 0.43 -6.84
CA ILE A 28 32.08 1.32 -5.69
C ILE A 28 33.10 2.46 -5.84
N THR A 29 32.61 3.69 -5.82
CA THR A 29 33.40 4.91 -5.93
C THR A 29 32.99 5.89 -4.84
N ASN A 30 33.97 6.61 -4.27
CA ASN A 30 33.66 7.71 -3.35
C ASN A 30 33.17 8.92 -4.14
N ILE A 31 31.92 9.32 -3.90
CA ILE A 31 31.30 10.48 -4.55
C ILE A 31 31.23 11.63 -3.54
N GLU A 32 31.56 12.83 -3.99
CA GLU A 32 31.40 14.05 -3.20
C GLU A 32 29.91 14.26 -2.85
N ILE A 33 29.60 14.48 -1.57
CA ILE A 33 28.24 14.67 -1.10
C ILE A 33 27.58 15.89 -1.75
N SER A 34 28.36 16.91 -2.13
CA SER A 34 27.90 18.10 -2.86
C SER A 34 27.31 17.78 -4.26
N LYS A 35 27.72 16.66 -4.86
CA LYS A 35 27.21 16.20 -6.17
C LYS A 35 25.96 15.33 -6.06
N LEU A 36 25.55 14.96 -4.85
CA LEU A 36 24.37 14.12 -4.62
C LEU A 36 23.09 14.95 -4.60
N VAL A 37 22.08 14.45 -5.28
CA VAL A 37 20.72 15.01 -5.28
C VAL A 37 19.71 13.96 -4.85
N ALA A 38 18.61 14.39 -4.21
CA ALA A 38 17.55 13.50 -3.79
C ALA A 38 16.84 12.88 -5.00
N PHE A 39 16.19 11.75 -4.78
CA PHE A 39 15.40 11.05 -5.80
C PHE A 39 14.25 11.94 -6.28
N ARG A 40 14.27 12.36 -7.54
CA ARG A 40 13.34 13.36 -8.08
C ARG A 40 11.88 12.93 -8.11
N LYS A 41 11.61 11.62 -8.23
CA LYS A 41 10.23 11.08 -8.21
C LYS A 41 9.66 10.90 -6.80
N GLY A 42 10.44 11.23 -5.76
CA GLY A 42 10.07 10.97 -4.39
C GLY A 42 10.08 9.49 -4.04
N GLN A 43 9.91 9.20 -2.77
CA GLN A 43 9.83 7.83 -2.25
C GLN A 43 8.66 7.72 -1.27
N PRO A 44 7.99 6.55 -1.20
CA PRO A 44 6.87 6.35 -0.27
C PRO A 44 7.31 6.14 1.19
N PHE A 45 8.60 6.05 1.46
CA PHE A 45 9.15 5.72 2.76
C PHE A 45 9.59 6.97 3.51
N SER A 46 9.20 7.08 4.76
CA SER A 46 9.62 8.14 5.66
C SER A 46 11.11 8.05 5.99
N MET A 47 11.73 9.19 6.27
CA MET A 47 13.07 9.22 6.85
C MET A 47 13.06 8.60 8.26
N TYR A 48 14.21 8.18 8.75
CA TYR A 48 14.32 7.64 10.10
C TYR A 48 14.01 8.72 11.13
N ASP A 49 13.45 8.28 12.27
CA ASP A 49 13.32 9.14 13.44
C ASP A 49 14.69 9.50 14.03
N GLU A 50 14.73 10.51 14.92
CA GLU A 50 15.97 11.02 15.48
C GLU A 50 16.78 9.94 16.23
N ASN A 51 16.11 9.01 16.92
CA ASN A 51 16.82 7.94 17.65
C ASN A 51 17.58 7.02 16.67
N LYS A 52 16.91 6.57 15.62
CA LYS A 52 17.55 5.73 14.58
C LYS A 52 18.63 6.47 13.80
N LYS A 53 18.46 7.79 13.58
CA LYS A 53 19.51 8.62 12.97
C LYS A 53 20.72 8.72 13.88
N GLU A 54 20.52 8.87 15.19
CA GLU A 54 21.63 8.97 16.16
C GLU A 54 22.40 7.65 16.23
N ASP A 55 21.70 6.51 16.35
CA ASP A 55 22.33 5.18 16.29
C ASP A 55 23.15 4.99 15.01
N MET A 56 22.61 5.42 13.86
CA MET A 56 23.31 5.37 12.58
C MET A 56 24.54 6.28 12.56
N LYS A 57 24.46 7.50 13.09
CA LYS A 57 25.57 8.44 13.18
C LYS A 57 26.67 7.91 14.08
N GLU A 58 26.31 7.29 15.20
CA GLU A 58 27.27 6.68 16.12
C GLU A 58 28.03 5.52 15.45
N SER A 59 27.32 4.62 14.80
CA SER A 59 27.94 3.55 14.01
C SER A 59 28.84 4.09 12.90
N MET A 60 28.43 5.17 12.21
CA MET A 60 29.24 5.78 11.14
C MET A 60 30.48 6.48 11.66
N LYS A 61 30.45 7.04 12.87
CA LYS A 61 31.66 7.62 13.53
C LYS A 61 32.69 6.56 13.87
N GLU A 62 32.23 5.40 14.37
CA GLU A 62 33.12 4.32 14.80
C GLU A 62 33.68 3.51 13.64
N ASN A 63 32.81 3.15 12.68
CA ASN A 63 33.11 2.15 11.65
C ASN A 63 33.20 2.73 10.23
N GLY A 64 32.93 4.03 10.08
CA GLY A 64 32.74 4.61 8.75
C GLY A 64 31.45 4.15 8.09
N ILE A 65 31.34 4.37 6.79
CA ILE A 65 30.15 3.97 6.00
C ILE A 65 30.41 2.59 5.37
N LEU A 66 29.98 1.55 6.04
CA LEU A 66 30.23 0.16 5.65
C LEU A 66 29.45 -0.28 4.42
N VAL A 67 28.21 0.20 4.26
CA VAL A 67 27.35 -0.15 3.14
C VAL A 67 27.25 1.03 2.18
N PRO A 68 27.65 0.89 0.90
CA PRO A 68 27.57 1.98 -0.07
C PRO A 68 26.12 2.39 -0.34
N ILE A 69 25.92 3.66 -0.72
CA ILE A 69 24.65 4.10 -1.27
C ILE A 69 24.54 3.68 -2.73
N ILE A 70 23.31 3.60 -3.26
CA ILE A 70 23.06 3.34 -4.69
C ILE A 70 22.68 4.64 -5.36
N VAL A 71 23.37 4.98 -6.44
CA VAL A 71 23.16 6.23 -7.18
C VAL A 71 23.15 5.95 -8.69
N ARG A 72 22.56 6.86 -9.46
CA ARG A 72 22.75 6.91 -10.92
C ARG A 72 23.27 8.27 -11.35
N LYS A 73 24.06 8.27 -12.40
CA LYS A 73 24.58 9.52 -13.00
C LYS A 73 23.42 10.23 -13.71
N ILE A 74 23.33 11.54 -13.50
CA ILE A 74 22.42 12.44 -14.20
C ILE A 74 23.21 13.58 -14.86
N GLU A 75 22.52 14.51 -15.51
CA GLU A 75 23.15 15.66 -16.15
C GLU A 75 23.96 16.53 -15.16
N ASN A 76 24.89 17.33 -15.69
CA ASN A 76 25.72 18.28 -14.94
C ASN A 76 26.64 17.64 -13.87
N ASP A 77 27.18 16.46 -14.14
CA ASP A 77 28.09 15.71 -13.23
C ASP A 77 27.52 15.52 -11.82
N LYS A 78 26.20 15.37 -11.74
CA LYS A 78 25.46 15.04 -10.51
C LYS A 78 25.01 13.59 -10.49
N TYR A 79 24.72 13.13 -9.28
CA TYR A 79 24.26 11.77 -9.03
C TYR A 79 22.97 11.78 -8.22
N GLU A 80 21.96 11.11 -8.71
CA GLU A 80 20.68 10.96 -8.03
C GLU A 80 20.73 9.74 -7.10
N ILE A 81 20.34 9.94 -5.84
CA ILE A 81 20.35 8.90 -4.82
C ILE A 81 19.13 8.00 -5.05
N ILE A 82 19.36 6.71 -5.36
CA ILE A 82 18.31 5.70 -5.46
C ILE A 82 18.05 5.05 -4.11
N SER A 83 19.11 4.69 -3.38
CA SER A 83 19.01 4.10 -2.04
C SER A 83 20.10 4.66 -1.11
N GLY A 84 19.77 4.84 0.17
CA GLY A 84 20.71 5.33 1.17
C GLY A 84 20.51 6.80 1.58
N HIS A 85 19.31 7.37 1.42
CA HIS A 85 19.00 8.76 1.80
C HIS A 85 19.33 9.06 3.26
N ASN A 86 18.97 8.19 4.21
CA ASN A 86 19.30 8.34 5.64
C ASN A 86 20.82 8.36 5.86
N ARG A 87 21.57 7.45 5.22
CA ARG A 87 23.04 7.42 5.29
C ARG A 87 23.66 8.71 4.76
N THR A 88 23.14 9.21 3.64
CA THR A 88 23.62 10.46 3.05
C THR A 88 23.36 11.66 3.96
N GLU A 89 22.18 11.71 4.61
CA GLU A 89 21.84 12.79 5.55
C GLU A 89 22.73 12.73 6.79
N CYS A 90 22.88 11.57 7.41
CA CYS A 90 23.79 11.37 8.55
C CYS A 90 25.25 11.71 8.18
N ALA A 91 25.72 11.34 6.98
CA ALA A 91 27.06 11.69 6.51
C ALA A 91 27.26 13.20 6.37
N LYS A 92 26.24 13.93 5.88
CA LYS A 92 26.26 15.40 5.83
C LYS A 92 26.34 16.01 7.21
N GLU A 93 25.53 15.56 8.15
CA GLU A 93 25.51 16.05 9.54
C GLU A 93 26.84 15.79 10.25
N LEU A 94 27.51 14.68 9.93
CA LEU A 94 28.83 14.32 10.47
C LEU A 94 29.99 15.03 9.77
N GLY A 95 29.73 15.82 8.71
CA GLY A 95 30.76 16.57 7.99
C GLY A 95 31.61 15.71 7.04
N PHE A 96 31.16 14.53 6.63
CA PHE A 96 31.85 13.76 5.60
C PHE A 96 31.82 14.52 4.27
N SER A 97 32.96 14.57 3.56
CA SER A 97 33.05 15.20 2.24
C SER A 97 32.60 14.26 1.11
N THR A 98 32.81 12.95 1.30
CA THR A 98 32.50 11.91 0.30
C THR A 98 31.76 10.76 0.94
N ILE A 99 31.09 9.96 0.11
CA ILE A 99 30.37 8.76 0.53
C ILE A 99 30.60 7.62 -0.47
N PRO A 100 30.88 6.37 0.00
CA PRO A 100 30.98 5.22 -0.87
C PRO A 100 29.65 4.97 -1.57
N SER A 101 29.70 4.87 -2.89
CA SER A 101 28.55 4.83 -3.76
C SER A 101 28.71 3.78 -4.86
N GLN A 102 27.68 3.00 -5.07
CA GLN A 102 27.55 2.11 -6.23
C GLN A 102 26.80 2.85 -7.33
N ILE A 103 27.46 3.03 -8.48
CA ILE A 103 26.84 3.70 -9.64
C ILE A 103 26.13 2.66 -10.49
N VAL A 104 24.83 2.88 -10.74
CA VAL A 104 24.00 2.03 -11.59
C VAL A 104 23.52 2.82 -12.78
N ASP A 105 23.73 2.28 -13.99
CA ASP A 105 23.16 2.84 -15.21
C ASP A 105 21.74 2.29 -15.41
N CYS A 106 20.73 3.17 -15.23
CA CYS A 106 19.35 2.77 -15.31
C CYS A 106 18.41 3.95 -15.62
N ASP A 107 17.28 3.61 -16.27
CA ASP A 107 16.18 4.53 -16.51
C ASP A 107 15.41 4.85 -15.20
N ASP A 108 14.43 5.74 -15.31
CA ASP A 108 13.59 6.19 -14.19
C ASP A 108 12.76 5.06 -13.57
N GLU A 109 12.26 4.14 -14.38
CA GLU A 109 11.44 3.04 -13.89
C GLU A 109 12.28 2.00 -13.15
N LYS A 110 13.44 1.65 -13.71
CA LYS A 110 14.39 0.73 -13.07
C LYS A 110 14.96 1.33 -11.79
N ALA A 111 15.28 2.62 -11.78
CA ALA A 111 15.71 3.33 -10.57
C ALA A 111 14.62 3.28 -9.49
N THR A 112 13.35 3.49 -9.88
CA THR A 112 12.22 3.39 -8.95
C THR A 112 12.07 1.97 -8.41
N LEU A 113 12.17 0.93 -9.24
CA LEU A 113 12.10 -0.47 -8.78
C LEU A 113 13.23 -0.79 -7.80
N ILE A 114 14.47 -0.40 -8.10
CA ILE A 114 15.62 -0.60 -7.19
C ILE A 114 15.35 0.09 -5.83
N MET A 115 14.87 1.33 -5.86
CA MET A 115 14.54 2.08 -4.63
C MET A 115 13.46 1.36 -3.81
N LEU A 116 12.39 0.88 -4.44
CA LEU A 116 11.30 0.16 -3.78
C LEU A 116 11.80 -1.17 -3.19
N ASP A 117 12.48 -1.99 -3.99
CA ASP A 117 12.94 -3.31 -3.61
C ASP A 117 13.99 -3.25 -2.49
N THR A 118 14.95 -2.32 -2.57
CA THR A 118 15.96 -2.14 -1.51
C THR A 118 15.35 -1.72 -0.18
N ASN A 119 14.30 -0.89 -0.17
CA ASN A 119 13.62 -0.51 1.06
C ASN A 119 12.73 -1.63 1.60
N LEU A 120 11.94 -2.30 0.73
CA LEU A 120 11.06 -3.39 1.14
C LEU A 120 11.83 -4.58 1.74
N ASN A 121 13.04 -4.85 1.23
CA ASN A 121 13.85 -6.00 1.67
C ASN A 121 14.75 -5.70 2.86
N ASN A 122 15.26 -4.46 2.98
CA ASN A 122 16.34 -4.16 3.92
C ASN A 122 15.91 -3.31 5.12
N ARG A 123 14.68 -2.80 5.16
CA ARG A 123 14.18 -2.06 6.32
C ARG A 123 13.53 -3.01 7.32
N GLU A 124 13.99 -2.98 8.57
CA GLU A 124 13.38 -3.74 9.66
C GLU A 124 11.91 -3.39 9.91
N LYS A 125 11.57 -2.10 9.84
CA LYS A 125 10.21 -1.62 10.07
C LYS A 125 9.80 -0.65 8.98
N ILE A 126 8.75 -1.02 8.26
CA ILE A 126 8.07 -0.18 7.28
C ILE A 126 6.61 -0.05 7.71
N LEU A 127 6.09 1.17 7.67
CA LEU A 127 4.70 1.43 8.03
C LEU A 127 3.74 0.74 7.03
N PRO A 128 2.59 0.20 7.50
CA PRO A 128 1.66 -0.53 6.63
C PRO A 128 1.22 0.25 5.39
N VAL A 129 0.97 1.55 5.53
CA VAL A 129 0.55 2.40 4.41
C VAL A 129 1.71 2.70 3.45
N GLU A 130 2.94 2.84 3.95
CA GLU A 130 4.15 2.98 3.11
C GLU A 130 4.36 1.74 2.25
N LYS A 131 4.22 0.53 2.84
CA LYS A 131 4.21 -0.74 2.08
C LYS A 131 3.15 -0.71 0.98
N GLY A 132 1.96 -0.23 1.30
CA GLY A 132 0.85 -0.12 0.36
C GLY A 132 1.21 0.75 -0.85
N TYR A 133 1.75 1.93 -0.63
CA TYR A 133 2.20 2.82 -1.72
C TYR A 133 3.35 2.21 -2.52
N ALA A 134 4.32 1.58 -1.85
CA ALA A 134 5.45 0.92 -2.50
C ALA A 134 4.97 -0.21 -3.43
N TYR A 135 4.13 -1.11 -2.95
CA TYR A 135 3.57 -2.19 -3.76
C TYR A 135 2.68 -1.69 -4.89
N LYS A 136 1.87 -0.65 -4.66
CA LYS A 136 1.03 -0.04 -5.69
C LYS A 136 1.88 0.53 -6.81
N GLN A 137 2.93 1.28 -6.47
CA GLN A 137 3.85 1.87 -7.46
C GLN A 137 4.60 0.80 -8.24
N ARG A 138 5.15 -0.22 -7.56
CA ARG A 138 5.83 -1.36 -8.18
C ARG A 138 4.92 -2.09 -9.17
N ASN A 139 3.69 -2.42 -8.76
CA ASN A 139 2.73 -3.10 -9.61
C ASN A 139 2.36 -2.28 -10.86
N ASN A 140 2.25 -0.96 -10.73
CA ASN A 140 1.96 -0.08 -11.87
C ASN A 140 3.09 -0.09 -12.89
N ILE A 141 4.35 -0.03 -12.45
CA ILE A 141 5.51 -0.09 -13.34
C ILE A 141 5.54 -1.43 -14.07
N ILE A 142 5.39 -2.55 -13.36
CA ILE A 142 5.41 -3.88 -13.96
C ILE A 142 4.28 -4.05 -14.98
N LYS A 143 3.06 -3.64 -14.66
CA LYS A 143 1.91 -3.70 -15.58
C LYS A 143 2.12 -2.85 -16.83
N ASN A 144 2.72 -1.66 -16.70
CA ASN A 144 3.00 -0.79 -17.84
C ASN A 144 4.06 -1.42 -18.75
N ARG A 145 5.12 -1.99 -18.20
CA ARG A 145 6.15 -2.71 -18.97
C ARG A 145 5.56 -3.91 -19.72
N GLN A 146 4.73 -4.72 -19.08
CA GLN A 146 4.06 -5.85 -19.73
C GLN A 146 3.14 -5.45 -20.88
N LYS A 147 2.51 -4.26 -20.81
CA LYS A 147 1.69 -3.73 -21.91
C LYS A 147 2.52 -3.20 -23.08
N SER A 148 3.72 -2.65 -22.80
CA SER A 148 4.59 -2.04 -23.81
C SER A 148 5.45 -3.06 -24.56
N SER A 149 5.74 -4.19 -23.94
CA SER A 149 6.51 -5.27 -24.53
C SER A 149 5.58 -6.41 -24.93
N ASN A 150 5.45 -6.65 -26.26
CA ASN A 150 4.87 -7.88 -26.80
C ASN A 150 5.74 -9.13 -26.55
N ILE A 151 6.64 -9.09 -25.57
CA ILE A 151 7.67 -10.11 -25.32
C ILE A 151 7.43 -10.71 -23.95
N ASN A 152 7.17 -12.04 -23.97
CA ASN A 152 7.16 -12.93 -22.80
C ASN A 152 8.55 -13.10 -22.12
N GLU A 153 9.49 -12.18 -22.29
CA GLU A 153 10.89 -12.30 -21.87
C GLU A 153 11.20 -11.68 -20.50
N PHE A 154 10.24 -11.10 -19.81
CA PHE A 154 10.45 -10.78 -18.40
C PHE A 154 10.08 -11.99 -17.55
N ASN A 155 10.94 -13.01 -17.56
CA ASN A 155 11.13 -13.87 -16.39
C ASN A 155 11.72 -12.98 -15.29
N ASP A 156 10.92 -12.05 -14.78
CA ASP A 156 11.22 -11.39 -13.53
C ASP A 156 11.05 -12.43 -12.43
N ASN A 157 12.15 -13.18 -12.15
CA ASN A 157 12.25 -14.03 -10.97
C ASN A 157 12.10 -13.22 -9.68
N SER A 158 12.00 -11.88 -9.76
CA SER A 158 11.61 -10.97 -8.66
C SER A 158 10.11 -11.01 -8.35
N THR A 159 9.32 -11.90 -8.98
CA THR A 159 7.98 -12.25 -8.54
C THR A 159 7.96 -13.11 -7.28
N GLU A 160 9.11 -13.53 -6.75
CA GLU A 160 9.22 -13.95 -5.37
C GLU A 160 8.95 -12.74 -4.48
N TRP A 161 7.67 -12.51 -4.28
CA TRP A 161 7.16 -11.61 -3.27
C TRP A 161 7.76 -12.11 -1.96
N ASN A 162 8.74 -11.37 -1.44
CA ASN A 162 9.37 -11.63 -0.17
C ASN A 162 8.32 -12.16 0.79
N GLU A 163 8.59 -13.07 1.65
CA GLU A 163 7.80 -13.68 2.72
C GLU A 163 6.29 -13.30 2.84
N GLU A 164 5.84 -12.19 2.22
CA GLU A 164 4.47 -11.69 2.24
C GLU A 164 3.63 -12.29 1.09
N GLY A 165 2.61 -13.06 1.43
CA GLY A 165 1.70 -13.66 0.44
C GLY A 165 0.91 -12.60 -0.36
N LYS A 166 0.49 -12.94 -1.59
CA LYS A 166 -0.28 -12.06 -2.51
C LYS A 166 -1.49 -11.37 -1.85
N SER A 167 -2.19 -12.07 -0.96
CA SER A 167 -3.33 -11.53 -0.22
C SER A 167 -2.92 -10.41 0.73
N GLN A 168 -1.78 -10.53 1.40
CA GLN A 168 -1.28 -9.51 2.32
C GLN A 168 -0.83 -8.25 1.58
N ILE A 169 -0.16 -8.41 0.44
CA ILE A 169 0.22 -7.30 -0.44
C ILE A 169 -1.01 -6.54 -0.93
N TYR A 170 -2.05 -7.26 -1.34
CA TYR A 170 -3.32 -6.64 -1.71
C TYR A 170 -3.93 -5.85 -0.55
N ASN A 171 -3.88 -6.36 0.67
CA ASN A 171 -4.35 -5.64 1.85
C ASN A 171 -3.58 -4.34 2.08
N TYR A 172 -2.25 -4.35 1.97
CA TYR A 172 -1.46 -3.13 2.06
C TYR A 172 -1.84 -2.12 0.98
N ILE A 173 -1.95 -2.55 -0.28
CA ILE A 173 -2.37 -1.67 -1.38
C ILE A 173 -3.74 -1.05 -1.08
N ARG A 174 -4.68 -1.82 -0.55
CA ARG A 174 -6.02 -1.30 -0.19
C ARG A 174 -5.97 -0.17 0.84
N LEU A 175 -5.00 -0.16 1.76
CA LEU A 175 -4.84 0.93 2.73
C LEU A 175 -4.57 2.29 2.09
N THR A 176 -4.03 2.32 0.86
CA THR A 176 -3.80 3.58 0.13
C THR A 176 -5.07 4.29 -0.29
N GLU A 177 -6.23 3.61 -0.24
CA GLU A 177 -7.55 4.17 -0.56
C GLU A 177 -8.25 4.80 0.66
N LEU A 178 -7.63 4.73 1.85
CA LEU A 178 -8.11 5.42 3.04
C LEU A 178 -7.81 6.92 2.96
N ILE A 179 -8.64 7.74 3.61
CA ILE A 179 -8.30 9.14 3.87
C ILE A 179 -7.07 9.23 4.79
N LYS A 180 -6.30 10.32 4.68
CA LYS A 180 -5.00 10.46 5.37
C LYS A 180 -5.08 10.25 6.88
N THR A 181 -6.11 10.77 7.53
CA THR A 181 -6.35 10.62 8.97
C THR A 181 -6.49 9.16 9.40
N LEU A 182 -7.19 8.34 8.61
CA LEU A 182 -7.33 6.90 8.85
C LEU A 182 -6.04 6.14 8.52
N GLN A 183 -5.30 6.55 7.47
CA GLN A 183 -3.98 5.99 7.18
C GLN A 183 -3.01 6.17 8.36
N GLU A 184 -2.99 7.36 8.97
CA GLU A 184 -2.17 7.64 10.14
C GLU A 184 -2.57 6.77 11.33
N LYS A 185 -3.88 6.57 11.57
CA LYS A 185 -4.38 5.70 12.63
C LYS A 185 -3.97 4.23 12.42
N VAL A 186 -3.96 3.75 11.16
CA VAL A 186 -3.44 2.41 10.82
C VAL A 186 -1.93 2.34 11.07
N ASN A 187 -1.16 3.34 10.65
CA ASN A 187 0.28 3.38 10.88
C ASN A 187 0.66 3.44 12.37
N LYS A 188 -0.18 4.05 13.20
CA LYS A 188 -0.05 4.11 14.68
C LYS A 188 -0.65 2.89 15.40
N GLU A 189 -1.06 1.86 14.67
CA GLU A 189 -1.70 0.64 15.21
C GLU A 189 -2.98 0.89 16.03
N GLN A 190 -3.60 2.06 15.85
CA GLN A 190 -4.90 2.39 16.45
C GLN A 190 -6.06 1.70 15.73
N ILE A 191 -5.88 1.43 14.43
CA ILE A 191 -6.79 0.63 13.61
C ILE A 191 -6.02 -0.59 13.08
N PRO A 192 -6.49 -1.83 13.32
CA PRO A 192 -5.87 -3.01 12.75
C PRO A 192 -5.87 -2.97 11.21
N ILE A 193 -4.82 -3.47 10.57
CA ILE A 193 -4.67 -3.49 9.10
C ILE A 193 -5.94 -4.05 8.42
N LYS A 194 -6.43 -5.19 8.88
CA LYS A 194 -7.63 -5.82 8.32
C LYS A 194 -8.89 -4.95 8.47
N ALA A 195 -9.02 -4.21 9.58
CA ALA A 195 -10.13 -3.27 9.76
C ALA A 195 -9.99 -2.07 8.81
N GLY A 196 -8.78 -1.53 8.65
CA GLY A 196 -8.49 -0.50 7.66
C GLY A 196 -8.83 -0.92 6.23
N VAL A 197 -8.52 -2.17 5.87
CA VAL A 197 -8.91 -2.74 4.56
C VAL A 197 -10.43 -2.73 4.37
N GLU A 198 -11.20 -3.15 5.37
CA GLU A 198 -12.68 -3.13 5.29
C GLU A 198 -13.20 -1.69 5.13
N ILE A 199 -12.66 -0.74 5.89
CA ILE A 199 -13.03 0.68 5.82
C ILE A 199 -12.66 1.30 4.46
N SER A 200 -11.58 0.86 3.82
CA SER A 200 -11.12 1.39 2.53
C SER A 200 -12.09 1.15 1.36
N TYR A 201 -13.12 0.34 1.54
CA TYR A 201 -14.18 0.14 0.54
C TYR A 201 -15.31 1.18 0.61
N LEU A 202 -15.33 2.00 1.65
CA LEU A 202 -16.27 3.10 1.83
C LEU A 202 -15.89 4.27 0.94
N ASN A 203 -16.85 5.15 0.64
CA ASN A 203 -16.56 6.43 0.00
C ASN A 203 -15.88 7.41 0.99
N ILE A 204 -15.40 8.54 0.50
CA ILE A 204 -14.65 9.51 1.32
C ILE A 204 -15.52 10.05 2.47
N GLU A 205 -16.76 10.43 2.20
CA GLU A 205 -17.68 10.97 3.21
C GLU A 205 -17.96 9.97 4.33
N GLU A 206 -18.17 8.70 3.97
CA GLU A 206 -18.36 7.63 4.95
C GLU A 206 -17.10 7.36 5.77
N GLN A 207 -15.91 7.46 5.17
CA GLN A 207 -14.64 7.35 5.88
C GLN A 207 -14.43 8.51 6.86
N GLU A 208 -14.88 9.72 6.52
CA GLU A 208 -14.86 10.87 7.41
C GLU A 208 -15.76 10.66 8.61
N ILE A 209 -16.98 10.11 8.41
CA ILE A 209 -17.87 9.74 9.50
C ILE A 209 -17.22 8.69 10.42
N VAL A 210 -16.59 7.67 9.83
CA VAL A 210 -15.85 6.64 10.59
C VAL A 210 -14.75 7.29 11.43
N ASN A 211 -13.97 8.20 10.84
CA ASN A 211 -12.90 8.90 11.54
C ASN A 211 -13.45 9.76 12.69
N GLN A 212 -14.52 10.51 12.44
CA GLN A 212 -15.17 11.35 13.43
C GLN A 212 -15.65 10.53 14.63
N VAL A 213 -16.35 9.41 14.41
CA VAL A 213 -16.82 8.56 15.50
C VAL A 213 -15.68 7.96 16.31
N ILE A 214 -14.56 7.58 15.65
CA ILE A 214 -13.36 7.10 16.36
C ILE A 214 -12.81 8.18 17.30
N GLU A 215 -12.77 9.43 16.84
CA GLU A 215 -12.24 10.56 17.61
C GLU A 215 -13.16 10.99 18.76
N ASP A 216 -14.45 11.15 18.47
CA ASP A 216 -15.43 11.60 19.45
C ASP A 216 -15.63 10.59 20.58
N GLU A 217 -15.71 9.31 20.27
CA GLU A 217 -15.95 8.24 21.24
C GLU A 217 -14.66 7.61 21.79
N GLN A 218 -13.48 8.03 21.29
CA GLN A 218 -12.15 7.52 21.67
C GLN A 218 -12.04 5.98 21.67
N ILE A 219 -12.60 5.37 20.65
CA ILE A 219 -12.71 3.91 20.51
C ILE A 219 -11.70 3.31 19.54
N LYS A 220 -11.45 2.01 19.73
CA LYS A 220 -10.72 1.19 18.74
C LYS A 220 -11.73 0.34 17.99
N ILE A 221 -11.69 0.42 16.66
CA ILE A 221 -12.55 -0.41 15.80
C ILE A 221 -11.94 -1.79 15.62
N THR A 222 -12.73 -2.82 15.89
CA THR A 222 -12.36 -4.22 15.62
C THR A 222 -12.62 -4.59 14.16
N VAL A 223 -11.97 -5.66 13.67
CA VAL A 223 -12.20 -6.18 12.32
C VAL A 223 -13.68 -6.55 12.09
N ALA A 224 -14.33 -7.17 13.09
CA ALA A 224 -15.74 -7.55 12.99
C ALA A 224 -16.68 -6.34 12.88
N GLN A 225 -16.36 -5.24 13.60
CA GLN A 225 -17.11 -3.99 13.48
C GLN A 225 -16.88 -3.34 12.10
N ALA A 226 -15.64 -3.30 11.60
CA ALA A 226 -15.32 -2.78 10.28
C ALA A 226 -16.04 -3.56 9.16
N GLN A 227 -16.15 -4.88 9.27
CA GLN A 227 -16.94 -5.70 8.34
C GLN A 227 -18.43 -5.33 8.38
N LYS A 228 -19.01 -5.15 9.57
CA LYS A 228 -20.40 -4.70 9.70
C LYS A 228 -20.63 -3.31 9.11
N ILE A 229 -19.65 -2.40 9.28
CA ILE A 229 -19.67 -1.06 8.71
C ILE A 229 -19.67 -1.15 7.19
N ARG A 230 -18.76 -1.93 6.60
CA ARG A 230 -18.70 -2.15 5.15
C ARG A 230 -20.00 -2.68 4.56
N LEU A 231 -20.71 -3.58 5.28
CA LEU A 231 -22.03 -4.08 4.85
C LEU A 231 -23.11 -2.99 4.80
N LYS A 232 -22.87 -1.83 5.42
CA LYS A 232 -23.75 -0.64 5.42
C LYS A 232 -23.29 0.45 4.44
N LYS A 233 -22.34 0.16 3.58
CA LYS A 233 -21.86 1.08 2.54
C LYS A 233 -23.05 1.75 1.82
N ASN A 234 -22.93 3.05 1.54
CA ASN A 234 -23.94 3.96 1.01
C ASN A 234 -25.09 4.31 1.97
N ASN A 235 -25.05 3.82 3.21
CA ASN A 235 -26.06 4.11 4.25
C ASN A 235 -25.40 4.30 5.63
N ILE A 236 -24.19 4.84 5.68
CA ILE A 236 -23.46 5.07 6.93
C ILE A 236 -23.82 6.47 7.43
N SER A 237 -24.32 6.51 8.67
CA SER A 237 -24.45 7.74 9.44
C SER A 237 -23.77 7.57 10.80
N TYR A 238 -23.52 8.68 11.48
CA TYR A 238 -22.96 8.69 12.84
C TYR A 238 -23.72 7.78 13.79
N GLU A 239 -25.07 7.83 13.77
CA GLU A 239 -25.93 6.99 14.61
C GLU A 239 -25.81 5.50 14.28
N ILE A 240 -25.73 5.14 12.99
CA ILE A 240 -25.56 3.76 12.57
C ILE A 240 -24.21 3.23 13.05
N MET A 241 -23.17 4.05 12.95
CA MET A 241 -21.84 3.72 13.47
C MET A 241 -21.89 3.43 14.96
N LEU A 242 -22.50 4.31 15.77
CA LEU A 242 -22.64 4.10 17.21
C LEU A 242 -23.37 2.79 17.55
N LYS A 243 -24.46 2.47 16.84
CA LYS A 243 -25.19 1.21 17.03
C LYS A 243 -24.33 -0.03 16.72
N ILE A 244 -23.52 0.03 15.65
CA ILE A 244 -22.58 -1.06 15.32
C ILE A 244 -21.54 -1.24 16.42
N ILE A 245 -20.98 -0.15 16.92
CA ILE A 245 -19.93 -0.14 17.92
C ILE A 245 -20.45 -0.66 19.25
N LYS A 246 -21.64 -0.20 19.68
CA LYS A 246 -22.30 -0.62 20.93
C LYS A 246 -22.94 -2.00 20.82
N ASN A 247 -22.80 -2.71 19.66
CA ASN A 247 -23.46 -3.97 19.35
C ASN A 247 -25.00 -3.91 19.54
N GLU A 248 -25.58 -2.73 19.42
CA GLU A 248 -27.02 -2.56 19.46
C GLU A 248 -27.66 -3.13 18.19
N LYS A 249 -28.83 -3.75 18.32
CA LYS A 249 -29.60 -4.20 17.15
C LYS A 249 -30.00 -2.96 16.35
N ILE A 250 -29.44 -2.82 15.15
CA ILE A 250 -29.93 -1.84 14.18
C ILE A 250 -31.34 -2.29 13.83
N LYS A 251 -32.34 -1.56 14.34
CA LYS A 251 -33.71 -1.75 13.86
C LYS A 251 -33.71 -1.34 12.40
N VAL A 252 -33.62 -2.31 11.52
CA VAL A 252 -34.01 -2.11 10.14
C VAL A 252 -35.51 -1.89 10.23
N GLU A 253 -35.97 -0.67 10.09
CA GLU A 253 -37.38 -0.43 9.78
C GLU A 253 -37.59 -1.14 8.46
N LYS A 254 -38.10 -2.38 8.56
CA LYS A 254 -38.65 -3.03 7.39
C LYS A 254 -39.82 -2.15 7.00
N PHE A 255 -39.67 -1.39 5.92
CA PHE A 255 -40.80 -0.80 5.24
C PHE A 255 -41.67 -1.94 4.77
N THR A 256 -42.53 -2.44 5.68
CA THR A 256 -43.61 -3.31 5.32
C THR A 256 -44.72 -2.41 4.78
N GLY A 257 -44.55 -1.95 3.56
CA GLY A 257 -45.64 -1.36 2.81
C GLY A 257 -46.72 -2.45 2.70
N LYS A 258 -47.61 -2.47 3.66
CA LYS A 258 -48.87 -3.19 3.46
C LYS A 258 -49.62 -2.40 2.40
N ILE A 259 -49.50 -2.85 1.15
CA ILE A 259 -50.48 -2.48 0.14
C ILE A 259 -51.82 -2.87 0.75
N GLU A 260 -52.70 -1.91 0.93
CA GLU A 260 -53.99 -2.17 1.56
C GLU A 260 -54.62 -3.37 0.91
N LYS A 261 -55.15 -4.30 1.73
CA LYS A 261 -55.84 -5.50 1.24
C LYS A 261 -56.87 -5.21 0.14
N ARG A 262 -57.36 -3.97 0.10
CA ARG A 262 -58.27 -3.44 -0.92
C ARG A 262 -57.61 -3.31 -2.30
N ALA A 263 -56.38 -2.83 -2.39
CA ALA A 263 -55.65 -2.73 -3.66
C ALA A 263 -55.32 -4.12 -4.21
N MET A 264 -54.87 -5.03 -3.34
CA MET A 264 -54.69 -6.44 -3.71
C MET A 264 -55.98 -7.11 -4.22
N LYS A 265 -57.12 -6.84 -3.59
CA LYS A 265 -58.39 -7.40 -4.00
C LYS A 265 -58.87 -6.87 -5.38
N ILE A 266 -58.55 -5.62 -5.69
CA ILE A 266 -58.93 -4.96 -6.97
C ILE A 266 -58.06 -5.45 -8.13
N TYR A 267 -56.77 -5.69 -7.88
CA TYR A 267 -55.80 -5.95 -8.95
C TYR A 267 -55.30 -7.39 -9.02
N LYS A 268 -55.71 -8.30 -8.05
CA LYS A 268 -55.23 -9.67 -7.97
C LYS A 268 -55.46 -10.46 -9.27
N ASP A 269 -56.59 -10.25 -9.94
CA ASP A 269 -56.94 -10.97 -11.16
C ASP A 269 -56.24 -10.43 -12.43
N ARG A 270 -55.43 -9.37 -12.30
CA ARG A 270 -54.68 -8.76 -13.42
C ARG A 270 -53.24 -9.22 -13.49
N PHE A 271 -52.74 -9.94 -12.50
CA PHE A 271 -51.36 -10.40 -12.43
C PHE A 271 -51.32 -11.93 -12.32
N LYS A 272 -50.40 -12.56 -13.04
CA LYS A 272 -50.22 -14.01 -13.04
C LYS A 272 -49.57 -14.53 -11.75
N ASN A 273 -48.77 -13.68 -11.07
CA ASN A 273 -48.09 -14.01 -9.83
C ASN A 273 -47.64 -12.74 -9.10
N ASP A 274 -47.22 -12.89 -7.82
CA ASP A 274 -46.77 -11.79 -6.96
C ASP A 274 -45.52 -11.09 -7.51
N LYS A 275 -44.70 -11.78 -8.31
CA LYS A 275 -43.48 -11.19 -8.92
C LYS A 275 -43.84 -10.15 -9.98
N GLU A 276 -44.80 -10.46 -10.87
CA GLU A 276 -45.25 -9.54 -11.92
C GLU A 276 -45.85 -8.27 -11.32
N PHE A 277 -46.55 -8.38 -10.20
CA PHE A 277 -47.04 -7.24 -9.43
C PHE A 277 -45.91 -6.41 -8.83
N SER A 278 -44.92 -7.06 -8.19
CA SER A 278 -43.77 -6.38 -7.60
C SER A 278 -42.94 -5.65 -8.65
N ASP A 279 -42.71 -6.28 -9.80
CA ASP A 279 -41.93 -5.68 -10.91
C ASP A 279 -42.64 -4.43 -11.47
N LEU A 280 -43.97 -4.43 -11.55
CA LEU A 280 -44.76 -3.26 -11.96
C LEU A 280 -44.68 -2.14 -10.91
N VAL A 281 -44.77 -2.46 -9.63
CA VAL A 281 -44.65 -1.46 -8.54
C VAL A 281 -43.29 -0.80 -8.56
N ILE A 282 -42.19 -1.57 -8.73
CA ILE A 282 -40.83 -1.05 -8.85
C ILE A 282 -40.74 -0.10 -10.04
N LYS A 283 -41.22 -0.53 -11.21
CA LYS A 283 -41.21 0.28 -12.42
C LYS A 283 -41.94 1.61 -12.25
N LEU A 284 -43.11 1.62 -11.63
CA LEU A 284 -43.90 2.81 -11.38
C LEU A 284 -43.21 3.75 -10.38
N LEU A 285 -42.52 3.22 -9.37
CA LEU A 285 -41.75 4.02 -8.42
C LEU A 285 -40.52 4.64 -9.10
N ASP A 286 -39.82 3.88 -9.94
CA ASP A 286 -38.69 4.37 -10.71
C ASP A 286 -39.10 5.48 -11.68
N GLU A 287 -40.24 5.34 -12.37
CA GLU A 287 -40.81 6.37 -13.24
C GLU A 287 -41.21 7.62 -12.43
N TYR A 288 -41.85 7.46 -11.28
CA TYR A 288 -42.28 8.57 -10.42
C TYR A 288 -41.08 9.38 -9.90
N PHE A 289 -40.10 8.73 -9.30
CA PHE A 289 -38.91 9.42 -8.76
C PHE A 289 -37.98 9.96 -9.84
N SER A 290 -37.95 9.34 -11.04
CA SER A 290 -37.21 9.91 -12.17
C SER A 290 -37.85 11.17 -12.72
N SER A 291 -39.18 11.34 -12.59
CA SER A 291 -39.90 12.54 -13.02
C SER A 291 -39.80 13.70 -12.02
N GLU A 292 -39.62 13.45 -10.73
CA GLU A 292 -39.39 14.49 -9.71
C GLU A 292 -37.98 15.11 -9.76
N ALA A 293 -36.99 14.41 -10.35
CA ALA A 293 -35.63 14.93 -10.51
C ALA A 293 -35.47 15.98 -11.60
N ILE A 294 -36.58 16.37 -12.31
CA ILE A 294 -36.59 17.33 -13.43
C ILE A 294 -37.39 18.60 -13.09
N SER A 295 -37.86 18.75 -11.86
CA SER A 295 -38.60 19.98 -11.46
C SER A 295 -37.76 20.78 -10.40
#